data_ed3c76aee346547743e54c4db2e2751e
#
_entry.id   ed3c76aee346547743e54c4db2e2751e
#
_cell.length_a   1.000
_cell.length_b   1.000
_cell.length_c   1.000
_cell.angle_alpha   90.00
_cell.angle_beta   90.00
_cell.angle_gamma   90.00
#
_symmetry.space_group_name_H-M   'P 1'
#
loop_
_entity.id
_entity.type
_entity.pdbx_description
1 polymer ?
#
loop_
_entity_poly.entity_id
_entity_poly.type
_entity_poly.pdbx_seq_one_letter_code
_entity_poly.pdbx_strand_id
1 'polypeptide(L)'
;MRPLAVAIALVAVWPSGRLAAQTEGSVLTVLPGSTRSAALGGAGAALVGDAGAMFANPAGIATIRHLSLEGSYEPYLAGSAVSAAALALRVRRWTWGVGAQTLDYGSEPVIVPDPATGGRRGMTTGESFHPYEALAATSLVYRRGFAALGVTAKYDRQQIGVEVSDAWAGDIGMAIAVFDIMAVGVSVQNLGGDLGNGALLPRRTRAGLTLNYTDPQGTYRLLTTLEGQWTRDRHAVLVQGVEGGIVTGGVGLVARLGYATRPAVTDASRITLGGGVVLGRLAMDYAFQAYGALGGATHRVGLRWTP
;
A
#
# COMPACT_ATOMS: atom_id res chain seq x y z
N MET A 1 -29.73 22.20 -24.19
CA MET A 1 -28.62 21.57 -23.44
C MET A 1 -28.97 20.10 -23.28
N ARG A 2 -28.29 19.22 -24.01
CA ARG A 2 -28.53 17.75 -23.95
C ARG A 2 -27.69 17.18 -22.82
N PRO A 3 -28.22 16.33 -21.92
CA PRO A 3 -27.42 15.65 -20.92
C PRO A 3 -26.57 14.57 -21.57
N LEU A 4 -25.26 14.64 -21.37
CA LEU A 4 -24.31 13.60 -21.74
C LEU A 4 -24.44 12.46 -20.71
N ALA A 5 -25.10 11.38 -21.07
CA ALA A 5 -25.12 10.16 -20.28
C ALA A 5 -23.75 9.48 -20.46
N VAL A 6 -22.92 9.54 -19.43
CA VAL A 6 -21.68 8.76 -19.35
C VAL A 6 -22.06 7.37 -18.86
N ALA A 7 -22.13 6.41 -19.78
CA ALA A 7 -22.27 5.00 -19.44
C ALA A 7 -20.89 4.48 -18.95
N ILE A 8 -20.78 4.21 -17.66
CA ILE A 8 -19.62 3.49 -17.08
C ILE A 8 -19.84 2.02 -17.36
N ALA A 9 -19.18 1.49 -18.41
CA ALA A 9 -19.13 0.06 -18.66
C ALA A 9 -18.15 -0.58 -17.65
N LEU A 10 -18.71 -1.24 -16.63
CA LEU A 10 -17.96 -2.15 -15.76
C LEU A 10 -17.64 -3.42 -16.58
N VAL A 11 -16.44 -3.51 -17.12
CA VAL A 11 -15.93 -4.75 -17.70
C VAL A 11 -15.53 -5.67 -16.54
N ALA A 12 -16.44 -6.55 -16.14
CA ALA A 12 -16.14 -7.67 -15.28
C ALA A 12 -15.36 -8.72 -16.09
N VAL A 13 -14.04 -8.70 -15.99
CA VAL A 13 -13.20 -9.79 -16.50
C VAL A 13 -13.27 -10.92 -15.47
N TRP A 14 -14.06 -11.95 -15.78
CA TRP A 14 -14.15 -13.18 -14.98
C TRP A 14 -12.97 -14.07 -15.36
N PRO A 15 -12.04 -14.38 -14.45
CA PRO A 15 -11.00 -15.35 -14.75
C PRO A 15 -11.53 -16.76 -14.57
N SER A 16 -11.52 -17.56 -15.63
CA SER A 16 -11.74 -19.01 -15.58
C SER A 16 -10.52 -19.66 -14.90
N GLY A 17 -10.73 -20.20 -13.69
CA GLY A 17 -9.68 -20.73 -12.86
C GLY A 17 -9.06 -22.03 -13.38
N ARG A 18 -7.74 -22.07 -13.37
CA ARG A 18 -6.96 -23.29 -13.22
C ARG A 18 -6.26 -23.20 -11.86
N LEU A 19 -6.47 -24.18 -10.99
CA LEU A 19 -5.70 -24.40 -9.77
C LEU A 19 -4.29 -24.85 -10.17
N ALA A 20 -3.43 -23.91 -10.52
CA ALA A 20 -1.99 -24.12 -10.53
C ALA A 20 -1.48 -23.67 -9.17
N ALA A 21 -0.54 -24.37 -8.59
CA ALA A 21 0.19 -23.91 -7.41
C ALA A 21 0.71 -22.50 -7.71
N GLN A 22 0.25 -21.52 -6.93
CA GLN A 22 0.53 -20.12 -7.23
C GLN A 22 1.94 -19.80 -6.81
N THR A 23 2.74 -19.42 -7.77
CA THR A 23 4.06 -18.85 -7.58
C THR A 23 3.96 -17.33 -7.66
N GLU A 24 3.18 -16.70 -6.76
CA GLU A 24 3.24 -15.27 -6.58
C GLU A 24 4.42 -14.92 -5.68
N GLY A 25 5.36 -14.15 -6.22
CA GLY A 25 6.46 -13.52 -5.49
C GLY A 25 6.10 -12.10 -5.06
N SER A 26 6.92 -11.50 -4.21
CA SER A 26 6.84 -10.13 -3.70
C SER A 26 5.73 -9.87 -2.68
N VAL A 27 6.16 -9.81 -1.42
CA VAL A 27 5.32 -9.41 -0.28
C VAL A 27 5.10 -7.89 -0.30
N LEU A 28 6.12 -7.10 -0.66
CA LEU A 28 6.03 -5.62 -0.67
C LEU A 28 4.93 -5.10 -1.58
N THR A 29 4.70 -5.74 -2.73
CA THR A 29 3.69 -5.29 -3.69
C THR A 29 2.25 -5.45 -3.19
N VAL A 30 2.02 -6.20 -2.11
CA VAL A 30 0.70 -6.39 -1.49
C VAL A 30 0.54 -5.65 -0.16
N LEU A 31 1.64 -5.27 0.50
CA LEU A 31 1.60 -4.49 1.73
C LEU A 31 1.20 -3.03 1.47
N PRO A 32 0.52 -2.37 2.43
CA PRO A 32 0.21 -0.93 2.33
C PRO A 32 1.50 -0.10 2.30
N GLY A 33 1.62 0.82 1.33
CA GLY A 33 2.79 1.71 1.20
C GLY A 33 2.76 2.93 2.12
N SER A 34 1.63 3.23 2.78
CA SER A 34 1.52 4.32 3.74
C SER A 34 0.94 3.86 5.07
N THR A 35 1.33 4.54 6.17
CA THR A 35 0.80 4.27 7.51
C THR A 35 -0.70 4.53 7.59
N ARG A 36 -1.19 5.56 6.91
CA ARG A 36 -2.61 5.86 6.84
C ARG A 36 -3.41 4.74 6.16
N SER A 37 -2.94 4.23 5.03
CA SER A 37 -3.56 3.10 4.35
C SER A 37 -3.56 1.84 5.22
N ALA A 38 -2.44 1.54 5.92
CA ALA A 38 -2.33 0.42 6.84
C ALA A 38 -3.39 0.49 7.95
N ALA A 39 -3.56 1.67 8.56
CA ALA A 39 -4.56 1.92 9.61
C ALA A 39 -6.02 1.82 9.13
N LEU A 40 -6.26 1.95 7.82
CA LEU A 40 -7.58 1.87 7.18
C LEU A 40 -7.81 0.52 6.46
N GLY A 41 -7.22 -0.56 6.97
CA GLY A 41 -7.39 -1.92 6.43
C GLY A 41 -6.67 -2.17 5.11
N GLY A 42 -5.75 -1.33 4.72
CA GLY A 42 -5.07 -1.37 3.43
C GLY A 42 -5.85 -0.70 2.29
N ALA A 43 -6.89 0.09 2.59
CA ALA A 43 -7.59 0.90 1.59
C ALA A 43 -6.65 1.92 0.93
N GLY A 44 -6.86 2.21 -0.36
CA GLY A 44 -6.00 3.14 -1.08
C GLY A 44 -6.48 3.54 -2.48
N ALA A 45 -7.47 2.84 -3.06
CA ALA A 45 -7.93 3.12 -4.42
C ALA A 45 -8.46 4.55 -4.58
N ALA A 46 -9.19 5.06 -3.58
CA ALA A 46 -9.81 6.39 -3.58
C ALA A 46 -9.26 7.32 -2.47
N LEU A 47 -8.24 6.88 -1.71
CA LEU A 47 -7.53 7.75 -0.77
C LEU A 47 -6.59 8.68 -1.54
N VAL A 48 -6.66 9.97 -1.23
CA VAL A 48 -5.89 10.99 -1.93
C VAL A 48 -5.19 11.93 -0.94
N GLY A 49 -4.11 12.58 -1.40
CA GLY A 49 -3.45 13.67 -0.68
C GLY A 49 -2.15 13.31 0.03
N ASP A 50 -1.77 12.05 0.07
CA ASP A 50 -0.54 11.55 0.68
C ASP A 50 0.42 11.06 -0.40
N ALA A 51 1.74 11.27 -0.22
CA ALA A 51 2.74 10.79 -1.18
C ALA A 51 2.72 9.26 -1.31
N GLY A 52 2.54 8.56 -0.19
CA GLY A 52 2.44 7.10 -0.15
C GLY A 52 1.21 6.51 -0.85
N ALA A 53 0.20 7.34 -1.20
CA ALA A 53 -0.95 6.88 -1.99
C ALA A 53 -0.55 6.33 -3.37
N MET A 54 0.62 6.75 -3.92
CA MET A 54 1.14 6.26 -5.20
C MET A 54 1.30 4.74 -5.26
N PHE A 55 1.56 4.09 -4.12
CA PHE A 55 1.72 2.64 -4.05
C PHE A 55 0.39 1.87 -4.18
N ALA A 56 -0.74 2.54 -3.96
CA ALA A 56 -2.07 1.94 -4.09
C ALA A 56 -2.81 2.38 -5.35
N ASN A 57 -2.71 3.66 -5.69
CA ASN A 57 -3.29 4.26 -6.89
C ASN A 57 -2.42 5.45 -7.30
N PRO A 58 -1.74 5.42 -8.45
CA PRO A 58 -0.96 6.57 -8.91
C PRO A 58 -1.72 7.90 -8.84
N ALA A 59 -3.01 7.91 -9.23
CA ALA A 59 -3.84 9.11 -9.20
C ALA A 59 -4.09 9.69 -7.80
N GLY A 60 -3.80 8.93 -6.73
CA GLY A 60 -3.93 9.38 -5.34
C GLY A 60 -3.07 10.58 -4.96
N ILE A 61 -1.93 10.78 -5.66
CA ILE A 61 -1.06 11.95 -5.44
C ILE A 61 -1.51 13.22 -6.17
N ALA A 62 -2.58 13.16 -6.97
CA ALA A 62 -3.06 14.29 -7.79
C ALA A 62 -3.54 15.51 -6.99
N THR A 63 -3.91 15.33 -5.72
CA THR A 63 -4.45 16.39 -4.86
C THR A 63 -3.40 17.06 -3.99
N ILE A 64 -2.15 16.61 -4.02
CA ILE A 64 -1.02 17.24 -3.34
C ILE A 64 -0.89 18.68 -3.84
N ARG A 65 -0.77 19.64 -2.92
CA ARG A 65 -0.76 21.06 -3.27
C ARG A 65 0.54 21.47 -3.96
N HIS A 66 1.69 21.19 -3.34
CA HIS A 66 3.03 21.50 -3.84
C HIS A 66 3.96 20.31 -3.68
N LEU A 67 4.25 19.94 -2.44
CA LEU A 67 5.18 18.88 -2.06
C LEU A 67 4.56 18.06 -0.95
N SER A 68 4.79 16.76 -0.97
CA SER A 68 4.52 15.87 0.17
C SER A 68 5.70 14.90 0.28
N LEU A 69 6.21 14.77 1.49
CA LEU A 69 7.24 13.79 1.86
C LEU A 69 6.66 12.91 2.94
N GLU A 70 6.80 11.60 2.80
CA GLU A 70 6.32 10.61 3.74
C GLU A 70 7.37 9.54 3.96
N GLY A 71 7.55 9.10 5.21
CA GLY A 71 8.38 7.97 5.58
C GLY A 71 7.71 7.14 6.65
N SER A 72 7.90 5.84 6.66
CA SER A 72 7.38 4.94 7.69
C SER A 72 8.31 3.79 7.97
N TYR A 73 8.21 3.28 9.21
CA TYR A 73 8.93 2.11 9.69
C TYR A 73 8.00 1.22 10.51
N GLU A 74 8.13 -0.08 10.33
CA GLU A 74 7.33 -1.11 10.98
C GLU A 74 8.21 -2.29 11.33
N PRO A 75 8.52 -2.52 12.64
CA PRO A 75 8.94 -3.85 13.08
C PRO A 75 7.85 -4.85 12.66
N TYR A 76 8.24 -5.80 11.83
CA TYR A 76 7.32 -6.73 11.22
C TYR A 76 7.46 -8.13 11.84
N LEU A 77 6.87 -9.14 11.23
CA LEU A 77 6.81 -10.50 11.78
C LEU A 77 8.18 -11.17 11.78
N ALA A 78 8.40 -12.07 12.75
CA ALA A 78 9.59 -12.93 12.86
C ALA A 78 10.94 -12.17 12.81
N GLY A 79 10.98 -10.96 13.39
CA GLY A 79 12.21 -10.15 13.44
C GLY A 79 12.52 -9.38 12.15
N SER A 80 11.64 -9.45 11.15
CA SER A 80 11.76 -8.64 9.94
C SER A 80 11.31 -7.20 10.16
N ALA A 81 11.59 -6.31 9.22
CA ALA A 81 11.18 -4.91 9.26
C ALA A 81 10.75 -4.40 7.87
N VAL A 82 9.68 -3.63 7.83
CA VAL A 82 9.21 -2.93 6.63
C VAL A 82 9.49 -1.45 6.75
N SER A 83 10.12 -0.87 5.74
CA SER A 83 10.29 0.57 5.61
C SER A 83 9.66 1.06 4.32
N ALA A 84 9.12 2.27 4.32
CA ALA A 84 8.64 2.91 3.12
C ALA A 84 8.96 4.40 3.15
N ALA A 85 9.28 4.95 1.97
CA ALA A 85 9.45 6.38 1.78
C ALA A 85 8.82 6.79 0.45
N ALA A 86 8.20 7.97 0.41
CA ALA A 86 7.61 8.53 -0.79
C ALA A 86 7.74 10.06 -0.79
N LEU A 87 7.98 10.61 -1.98
CA LEU A 87 7.98 12.04 -2.25
C LEU A 87 7.07 12.29 -3.45
N ALA A 88 6.23 13.32 -3.37
CA ALA A 88 5.43 13.76 -4.51
C ALA A 88 5.52 15.27 -4.67
N LEU A 89 5.83 15.71 -5.89
CA LEU A 89 5.98 17.11 -6.27
C LEU A 89 4.96 17.46 -7.35
N ARG A 90 4.17 18.52 -7.13
CA ARG A 90 3.20 19.01 -8.10
C ARG A 90 3.68 20.28 -8.78
N VAL A 91 3.65 20.23 -10.11
CA VAL A 91 3.91 21.37 -10.97
C VAL A 91 2.71 21.57 -11.90
N ARG A 92 1.91 22.59 -11.64
CA ARG A 92 0.68 22.91 -12.38
C ARG A 92 -0.32 21.74 -12.39
N ARG A 93 -0.53 21.09 -13.55
CA ARG A 93 -1.47 19.96 -13.72
C ARG A 93 -0.80 18.59 -13.58
N TRP A 94 0.52 18.57 -13.46
CA TRP A 94 1.31 17.35 -13.34
C TRP A 94 1.76 17.16 -11.90
N THR A 95 1.70 15.93 -11.44
CA THR A 95 2.31 15.52 -10.16
C THR A 95 3.27 14.37 -10.45
N TRP A 96 4.50 14.53 -10.04
CA TRP A 96 5.52 13.49 -10.10
C TRP A 96 5.73 12.93 -8.71
N GLY A 97 5.78 11.59 -8.60
CA GLY A 97 6.04 10.86 -7.38
C GLY A 97 7.24 9.94 -7.53
N VAL A 98 8.03 9.80 -6.49
CA VAL A 98 9.05 8.77 -6.35
C VAL A 98 8.90 8.14 -4.98
N GLY A 99 9.16 6.83 -4.88
CA GLY A 99 9.06 6.13 -3.62
C GLY A 99 9.82 4.82 -3.63
N ALA A 100 10.10 4.33 -2.43
CA ALA A 100 10.73 3.05 -2.21
C ALA A 100 10.09 2.35 -1.01
N GLN A 101 10.09 1.03 -1.05
CA GLN A 101 9.73 0.15 0.08
C GLN A 101 10.81 -0.91 0.23
N THR A 102 11.08 -1.32 1.45
CA THR A 102 12.00 -2.43 1.75
C THR A 102 11.38 -3.36 2.78
N LEU A 103 11.61 -4.64 2.62
CA LEU A 103 11.34 -5.68 3.61
C LEU A 103 12.69 -6.36 3.90
N ASP A 104 13.19 -6.13 5.10
CA ASP A 104 14.41 -6.72 5.62
C ASP A 104 14.00 -7.90 6.51
N TYR A 105 14.46 -9.10 6.18
CA TYR A 105 14.15 -10.31 6.93
C TYR A 105 15.11 -10.55 8.10
N GLY A 106 16.11 -9.67 8.30
CA GLY A 106 17.13 -9.82 9.31
C GLY A 106 18.27 -10.72 8.88
N SER A 107 19.08 -11.13 9.83
CA SER A 107 20.24 -12.01 9.59
C SER A 107 19.88 -13.46 9.89
N GLU A 108 20.00 -14.33 8.89
CA GLU A 108 19.70 -15.75 9.01
C GLU A 108 20.99 -16.57 8.96
N PRO A 109 21.16 -17.58 9.85
CA PRO A 109 22.33 -18.44 9.84
C PRO A 109 22.33 -19.39 8.63
N VAL A 110 23.49 -19.61 8.05
CA VAL A 110 23.67 -20.65 7.03
C VAL A 110 23.67 -22.03 7.70
N ILE A 111 22.68 -22.86 7.34
CA ILE A 111 22.50 -24.21 7.86
C ILE A 111 22.83 -25.21 6.74
N VAL A 112 23.74 -26.13 7.02
CA VAL A 112 24.10 -27.22 6.12
C VAL A 112 23.75 -28.58 6.74
N PRO A 113 23.58 -29.66 5.94
CA PRO A 113 23.38 -31.01 6.49
C PRO A 113 24.55 -31.41 7.37
N ASP A 114 24.26 -31.87 8.60
CA ASP A 114 25.26 -32.34 9.53
C ASP A 114 25.73 -33.76 9.11
N PRO A 115 27.02 -33.92 8.72
CA PRO A 115 27.58 -35.22 8.33
C PRO A 115 27.52 -36.26 9.45
N ALA A 116 27.65 -35.85 10.73
CA ALA A 116 27.63 -36.75 11.87
C ALA A 116 26.28 -37.45 12.07
N THR A 117 25.20 -36.86 11.58
CA THR A 117 23.84 -37.43 11.62
C THR A 117 23.41 -38.03 10.28
N GLY A 118 24.33 -38.15 9.31
CA GLY A 118 23.97 -38.54 7.94
C GLY A 118 23.05 -37.55 7.23
N GLY A 119 23.13 -36.28 7.57
CA GLY A 119 22.34 -35.21 6.98
C GLY A 119 20.91 -35.07 7.54
N ARG A 120 20.54 -35.82 8.59
CA ARG A 120 19.20 -35.77 9.21
C ARG A 120 18.95 -34.52 10.06
N ARG A 121 20.02 -33.86 10.48
CA ARG A 121 20.00 -32.60 11.22
C ARG A 121 20.77 -31.54 10.44
N GLY A 122 20.38 -30.28 10.63
CA GLY A 122 21.16 -29.15 10.17
C GLY A 122 22.21 -28.75 11.21
N MET A 123 23.38 -28.30 10.75
CA MET A 123 24.34 -27.62 11.60
C MET A 123 24.64 -26.24 11.03
N THR A 124 24.88 -25.28 11.89
CA THR A 124 25.23 -23.91 11.50
C THR A 124 26.71 -23.88 11.10
N THR A 125 27.02 -23.22 9.99
CA THR A 125 28.41 -23.04 9.53
C THR A 125 29.13 -21.91 10.26
N GLY A 126 28.41 -21.08 11.03
CA GLY A 126 28.91 -19.82 11.60
C GLY A 126 28.83 -18.64 10.64
N GLU A 127 28.45 -18.87 9.39
CA GLU A 127 28.12 -17.81 8.42
C GLU A 127 26.66 -17.41 8.53
N SER A 128 26.35 -16.17 8.10
CA SER A 128 24.98 -15.66 8.00
C SER A 128 24.77 -14.95 6.68
N PHE A 129 23.51 -14.90 6.23
CA PHE A 129 23.10 -14.14 5.07
C PHE A 129 21.94 -13.20 5.42
N HIS A 130 21.73 -12.17 4.62
CA HIS A 130 20.71 -11.14 4.84
C HIS A 130 19.71 -11.17 3.67
N PRO A 131 18.58 -11.86 3.82
CA PRO A 131 17.53 -11.79 2.80
C PRO A 131 16.79 -10.46 2.88
N TYR A 132 16.47 -9.90 1.73
CA TYR A 132 15.69 -8.67 1.63
C TYR A 132 14.86 -8.62 0.35
N GLU A 133 13.81 -7.80 0.39
CA GLU A 133 13.04 -7.37 -0.77
C GLU A 133 13.06 -5.84 -0.83
N ALA A 134 13.25 -5.27 -2.01
CA ALA A 134 13.27 -3.83 -2.24
C ALA A 134 12.46 -3.47 -3.49
N LEU A 135 11.57 -2.49 -3.35
CA LEU A 135 10.73 -1.97 -4.42
C LEU A 135 11.01 -0.48 -4.59
N ALA A 136 11.37 -0.07 -5.80
CA ALA A 136 11.46 1.33 -6.20
C ALA A 136 10.31 1.66 -7.17
N ALA A 137 9.73 2.85 -7.05
CA ALA A 137 8.61 3.27 -7.87
C ALA A 137 8.74 4.74 -8.30
N THR A 138 8.33 5.04 -9.52
CA THR A 138 8.14 6.41 -9.99
C THR A 138 6.79 6.55 -10.66
N SER A 139 6.07 7.63 -10.32
CA SER A 139 4.70 7.89 -10.79
C SER A 139 4.62 9.22 -11.51
N LEU A 140 3.83 9.27 -12.57
CA LEU A 140 3.47 10.50 -13.26
C LEU A 140 1.95 10.60 -13.35
N VAL A 141 1.40 11.72 -12.87
CA VAL A 141 -0.04 11.95 -12.79
C VAL A 141 -0.41 13.25 -13.47
N TYR A 142 -1.44 13.19 -14.29
CA TYR A 142 -2.05 14.37 -14.92
C TYR A 142 -3.44 14.61 -14.32
N ARG A 143 -3.69 15.84 -13.85
CA ARG A 143 -4.99 16.25 -13.32
C ARG A 143 -5.61 17.34 -14.17
N ARG A 144 -6.90 17.14 -14.55
CA ARG A 144 -7.72 18.13 -15.23
C ARG A 144 -9.07 18.24 -14.53
N GLY A 145 -9.27 19.38 -13.86
CA GLY A 145 -10.49 19.62 -13.07
C GLY A 145 -10.67 18.60 -11.96
N PHE A 146 -11.75 17.87 -12.01
CA PHE A 146 -12.15 16.87 -11.04
C PHE A 146 -11.55 15.46 -11.30
N ALA A 147 -10.92 15.25 -12.45
CA ALA A 147 -10.36 13.95 -12.83
C ALA A 147 -8.84 13.96 -12.86
N ALA A 148 -8.25 12.84 -12.47
CA ALA A 148 -6.82 12.57 -12.53
C ALA A 148 -6.55 11.19 -13.10
N LEU A 149 -5.51 11.07 -13.92
CA LEU A 149 -4.97 9.83 -14.47
C LEU A 149 -3.50 9.74 -14.11
N GLY A 150 -3.05 8.56 -13.72
CA GLY A 150 -1.67 8.32 -13.34
C GLY A 150 -1.14 6.98 -13.81
N VAL A 151 0.16 6.94 -13.99
CA VAL A 151 0.93 5.73 -14.28
C VAL A 151 2.11 5.64 -13.32
N THR A 152 2.50 4.42 -12.97
CA THR A 152 3.70 4.15 -12.16
C THR A 152 4.55 3.11 -12.86
N ALA A 153 5.86 3.32 -12.90
CA ALA A 153 6.84 2.28 -13.19
C ALA A 153 7.43 1.80 -11.87
N LYS A 154 7.58 0.48 -11.72
CA LYS A 154 8.11 -0.19 -10.53
C LYS A 154 9.25 -1.10 -10.90
N TYR A 155 10.25 -1.17 -10.03
CA TYR A 155 11.30 -2.16 -10.04
C TYR A 155 11.31 -2.87 -8.69
N ASP A 156 11.11 -4.16 -8.71
CA ASP A 156 11.14 -5.05 -7.54
C ASP A 156 12.40 -5.92 -7.60
N ARG A 157 13.10 -6.05 -6.49
CA ARG A 157 14.29 -6.89 -6.36
C ARG A 157 14.24 -7.65 -5.05
N GLN A 158 14.44 -8.95 -5.13
CA GLN A 158 14.54 -9.86 -4.00
C GLN A 158 15.92 -10.53 -4.00
N GLN A 159 16.51 -10.67 -2.82
CA GLN A 159 17.74 -11.38 -2.62
C GLN A 159 17.60 -12.35 -1.46
N ILE A 160 17.85 -13.63 -1.72
CA ILE A 160 17.84 -14.70 -0.72
C ILE A 160 19.15 -15.46 -0.86
N GLY A 161 20.08 -15.21 0.07
CA GLY A 161 21.43 -15.73 -0.02
C GLY A 161 22.15 -15.21 -1.27
N VAL A 162 22.54 -16.11 -2.16
CA VAL A 162 23.21 -15.80 -3.44
C VAL A 162 22.22 -15.60 -4.59
N GLU A 163 20.98 -15.99 -4.43
CA GLU A 163 19.97 -15.88 -5.47
C GLU A 163 19.36 -14.48 -5.48
N VAL A 164 19.31 -13.88 -6.65
CA VAL A 164 18.72 -12.58 -6.92
C VAL A 164 17.63 -12.74 -7.97
N SER A 165 16.46 -12.23 -7.67
CA SER A 165 15.33 -12.15 -8.60
C SER A 165 14.87 -10.71 -8.70
N ASP A 166 14.56 -10.24 -9.91
CA ASP A 166 14.07 -8.89 -10.13
C ASP A 166 13.00 -8.83 -11.22
N ALA A 167 12.14 -7.84 -11.10
CA ALA A 167 11.05 -7.64 -12.05
C ALA A 167 10.73 -6.15 -12.28
N TRP A 168 10.36 -5.83 -13.51
CA TRP A 168 9.74 -4.56 -13.85
C TRP A 168 8.23 -4.71 -13.95
N ALA A 169 7.49 -3.78 -13.38
CA ALA A 169 6.04 -3.74 -13.46
C ALA A 169 5.54 -2.30 -13.61
N GLY A 170 4.29 -2.17 -14.01
CA GLY A 170 3.61 -0.89 -14.11
C GLY A 170 2.26 -0.89 -13.41
N ASP A 171 1.83 0.30 -12.97
CA ASP A 171 0.47 0.53 -12.50
C ASP A 171 -0.19 1.61 -13.35
N ILE A 172 -1.51 1.49 -13.47
CA ILE A 172 -2.37 2.52 -14.06
C ILE A 172 -3.46 2.84 -13.03
N GLY A 173 -3.75 4.12 -12.84
CA GLY A 173 -4.77 4.54 -11.90
C GLY A 173 -5.52 5.77 -12.32
N MET A 174 -6.76 5.85 -11.86
CA MET A 174 -7.66 6.97 -12.08
C MET A 174 -8.32 7.38 -10.74
N ALA A 175 -8.55 8.68 -10.58
CA ALA A 175 -9.34 9.21 -9.49
C ALA A 175 -10.26 10.34 -10.00
N ILE A 176 -11.49 10.37 -9.50
CA ILE A 176 -12.48 11.37 -9.82
C ILE A 176 -13.04 11.93 -8.52
N ALA A 177 -12.99 13.26 -8.35
CA ALA A 177 -13.66 13.96 -7.27
C ALA A 177 -15.10 14.30 -7.68
N VAL A 178 -16.06 14.00 -6.82
CA VAL A 178 -17.48 14.25 -7.04
C VAL A 178 -17.99 15.12 -5.90
N PHE A 179 -18.56 16.29 -6.21
CA PHE A 179 -19.14 17.25 -5.25
C PHE A 179 -18.23 17.65 -4.08
N ASP A 180 -16.90 17.64 -4.28
CA ASP A 180 -15.86 17.98 -3.29
C ASP A 180 -15.84 17.16 -2.00
N ILE A 181 -16.84 16.29 -1.79
CA ILE A 181 -16.98 15.42 -0.61
C ILE A 181 -16.72 13.96 -0.90
N MET A 182 -16.72 13.55 -2.17
CA MET A 182 -16.54 12.16 -2.57
C MET A 182 -15.42 12.02 -3.59
N ALA A 183 -14.61 11.00 -3.43
CA ALA A 183 -13.65 10.55 -4.43
C ALA A 183 -13.96 9.12 -4.84
N VAL A 184 -13.90 8.83 -6.12
CA VAL A 184 -13.93 7.47 -6.68
C VAL A 184 -12.59 7.20 -7.31
N GLY A 185 -12.01 6.04 -7.03
CA GLY A 185 -10.71 5.65 -7.55
C GLY A 185 -10.70 4.22 -8.07
N VAL A 186 -9.95 4.01 -9.12
CA VAL A 186 -9.69 2.69 -9.71
C VAL A 186 -8.20 2.58 -10.03
N SER A 187 -7.59 1.44 -9.76
CA SER A 187 -6.22 1.16 -10.19
C SER A 187 -6.05 -0.30 -10.59
N VAL A 188 -5.15 -0.52 -11.55
CA VAL A 188 -4.64 -1.84 -11.90
C VAL A 188 -3.14 -1.80 -11.65
N GLN A 189 -2.68 -2.72 -10.80
CA GLN A 189 -1.33 -2.74 -10.28
C GLN A 189 -0.56 -3.97 -10.73
N ASN A 190 0.77 -3.85 -10.77
CA ASN A 190 1.70 -4.92 -11.07
C ASN A 190 1.44 -5.53 -12.46
N LEU A 191 1.24 -4.67 -13.46
CA LEU A 191 1.15 -5.05 -14.87
C LEU A 191 2.56 -5.37 -15.40
N GLY A 192 2.76 -6.57 -15.89
CA GLY A 192 4.08 -7.13 -16.21
C GLY A 192 4.63 -7.91 -15.02
N GLY A 193 5.94 -7.97 -14.90
CA GLY A 193 6.63 -8.52 -13.74
C GLY A 193 6.66 -10.05 -13.68
N ASP A 194 7.75 -10.61 -14.22
CA ASP A 194 8.20 -11.97 -13.97
C ASP A 194 9.50 -11.85 -13.16
N LEU A 195 9.48 -12.41 -11.95
CA LEU A 195 10.65 -12.43 -11.04
C LEU A 195 11.71 -13.46 -11.44
N GLY A 196 11.53 -14.14 -12.56
CA GLY A 196 12.27 -15.35 -12.88
C GLY A 196 11.63 -16.58 -12.21
N ASN A 197 12.11 -17.77 -12.47
CA ASN A 197 11.64 -19.06 -11.92
C ASN A 197 10.11 -19.30 -12.10
N GLY A 198 9.42 -18.55 -12.97
CA GLY A 198 7.98 -18.61 -13.16
C GLY A 198 7.15 -17.89 -12.07
N ALA A 199 7.79 -17.19 -11.13
CA ALA A 199 7.10 -16.38 -10.13
C ALA A 199 6.69 -15.03 -10.72
N LEU A 200 5.40 -14.72 -10.63
CA LEU A 200 4.83 -13.47 -11.14
C LEU A 200 4.54 -12.50 -10.00
N LEU A 201 4.64 -11.20 -10.28
CA LEU A 201 4.12 -10.21 -9.34
C LEU A 201 2.58 -10.31 -9.24
N PRO A 202 2.01 -10.18 -8.03
CA PRO A 202 0.57 -10.32 -7.80
C PRO A 202 -0.21 -9.18 -8.47
N ARG A 203 -0.72 -9.41 -9.67
CA ARG A 203 -1.55 -8.45 -10.37
C ARG A 203 -2.82 -8.17 -9.58
N ARG A 204 -3.05 -6.91 -9.21
CA ARG A 204 -4.17 -6.48 -8.39
C ARG A 204 -4.98 -5.38 -9.10
N THR A 205 -6.29 -5.54 -9.12
CA THR A 205 -7.25 -4.49 -9.47
C THR A 205 -7.90 -3.98 -8.19
N ARG A 206 -8.04 -2.67 -8.06
CA ARG A 206 -8.66 -2.01 -6.92
C ARG A 206 -9.69 -1.01 -7.42
N ALA A 207 -10.85 -0.95 -6.79
CA ALA A 207 -11.87 0.05 -7.05
C ALA A 207 -12.52 0.45 -5.73
N GLY A 208 -12.66 1.74 -5.51
CA GLY A 208 -13.19 2.23 -4.22
C GLY A 208 -13.77 3.63 -4.32
N LEU A 209 -14.47 3.97 -3.26
CA LEU A 209 -14.99 5.30 -3.02
C LEU A 209 -14.57 5.77 -1.62
N THR A 210 -14.40 7.07 -1.47
CA THR A 210 -14.11 7.73 -0.21
C THR A 210 -15.05 8.93 -0.07
N LEU A 211 -15.74 8.99 1.06
CA LEU A 211 -16.50 10.17 1.48
C LEU A 211 -15.68 10.92 2.52
N ASN A 212 -15.52 12.23 2.36
CA ASN A 212 -14.76 13.09 3.25
C ASN A 212 -15.59 14.31 3.62
N TYR A 213 -16.15 14.28 4.81
CA TYR A 213 -16.89 15.39 5.37
C TYR A 213 -15.99 16.20 6.30
N THR A 214 -16.05 17.51 6.17
CA THR A 214 -15.44 18.45 7.11
C THR A 214 -16.53 19.46 7.50
N ASP A 215 -16.68 19.72 8.80
CA ASP A 215 -17.64 20.69 9.27
C ASP A 215 -17.30 22.11 8.78
N PRO A 216 -18.28 23.03 8.72
CA PRO A 216 -18.04 24.39 8.21
C PRO A 216 -16.98 25.17 8.98
N GLN A 217 -16.77 24.86 10.25
CA GLN A 217 -15.77 25.48 11.11
C GLN A 217 -14.39 24.85 10.96
N GLY A 218 -14.28 23.70 10.25
CA GLY A 218 -13.03 22.96 10.09
C GLY A 218 -12.53 22.29 11.37
N THR A 219 -13.40 22.17 12.39
CA THR A 219 -13.06 21.55 13.67
C THR A 219 -13.11 20.03 13.63
N TYR A 220 -14.14 19.48 12.96
CA TYR A 220 -14.35 18.04 12.84
C TYR A 220 -14.22 17.56 11.41
N ARG A 221 -13.64 16.40 11.27
CA ARG A 221 -13.55 15.71 9.98
C ARG A 221 -13.94 14.25 10.14
N LEU A 222 -14.74 13.76 9.23
CA LEU A 222 -15.09 12.35 9.11
C LEU A 222 -14.79 11.89 7.68
N LEU A 223 -13.98 10.84 7.56
CA LEU A 223 -13.74 10.17 6.30
C LEU A 223 -14.15 8.71 6.42
N THR A 224 -14.87 8.22 5.43
CA THR A 224 -15.10 6.78 5.27
C THR A 224 -14.69 6.35 3.88
N THR A 225 -14.13 5.16 3.77
CA THR A 225 -13.73 4.57 2.50
C THR A 225 -14.24 3.14 2.39
N LEU A 226 -14.68 2.78 1.19
CA LEU A 226 -15.11 1.42 0.84
C LEU A 226 -14.39 1.02 -0.44
N GLU A 227 -13.76 -0.14 -0.45
CA GLU A 227 -12.93 -0.59 -1.56
C GLU A 227 -13.05 -2.08 -1.80
N GLY A 228 -13.19 -2.49 -3.06
CA GLY A 228 -13.01 -3.85 -3.54
C GLY A 228 -11.60 -4.05 -4.10
N GLN A 229 -10.97 -5.16 -3.76
CA GLN A 229 -9.66 -5.57 -4.26
C GLN A 229 -9.75 -6.96 -4.89
N TRP A 230 -9.23 -7.11 -6.10
CA TRP A 230 -9.19 -8.35 -6.86
C TRP A 230 -7.73 -8.63 -7.23
N THR A 231 -7.10 -9.54 -6.53
CA THR A 231 -5.77 -10.04 -6.88
C THR A 231 -5.91 -11.29 -7.73
N ARG A 232 -5.03 -11.45 -8.73
CA ARG A 232 -5.04 -12.65 -9.59
C ARG A 232 -5.03 -13.89 -8.68
N ASP A 233 -5.83 -14.88 -9.07
CA ASP A 233 -5.90 -16.20 -8.43
C ASP A 233 -6.24 -16.21 -6.93
N ARG A 234 -6.66 -15.05 -6.37
CA ARG A 234 -7.12 -14.91 -4.99
C ARG A 234 -8.58 -14.51 -4.94
N HIS A 235 -9.19 -14.74 -3.79
CA HIS A 235 -10.55 -14.26 -3.54
C HIS A 235 -10.60 -12.74 -3.47
N ALA A 236 -11.71 -12.17 -3.93
CA ALA A 236 -11.98 -10.75 -3.76
C ALA A 236 -11.98 -10.36 -2.26
N VAL A 237 -11.46 -9.18 -1.98
CA VAL A 237 -11.38 -8.60 -0.64
C VAL A 237 -12.20 -7.31 -0.62
N LEU A 238 -13.09 -7.19 0.36
CA LEU A 238 -13.75 -5.92 0.67
C LEU A 238 -13.01 -5.27 1.83
N VAL A 239 -12.67 -4.00 1.66
CA VAL A 239 -12.00 -3.18 2.65
C VAL A 239 -12.88 -2.00 2.99
N GLN A 240 -13.04 -1.73 4.28
CA GLN A 240 -13.73 -0.57 4.81
C GLN A 240 -12.81 0.15 5.80
N GLY A 241 -12.72 1.47 5.69
CA GLY A 241 -11.97 2.31 6.62
C GLY A 241 -12.79 3.50 7.09
N VAL A 242 -12.57 3.90 8.33
CA VAL A 242 -13.15 5.12 8.92
C VAL A 242 -12.02 5.92 9.58
N GLU A 243 -11.98 7.22 9.31
CA GLU A 243 -11.05 8.17 9.92
C GLU A 243 -11.86 9.32 10.51
N GLY A 244 -11.77 9.52 11.83
CA GLY A 244 -12.31 10.65 12.55
C GLY A 244 -11.21 11.61 12.98
N GLY A 245 -11.39 12.90 12.79
CA GLY A 245 -10.41 13.93 13.17
C GLY A 245 -11.05 15.10 13.89
N ILE A 246 -10.28 15.69 14.81
CA ILE A 246 -10.63 16.95 15.50
C ILE A 246 -9.43 17.88 15.47
N VAL A 247 -9.67 19.16 15.26
CA VAL A 247 -8.66 20.22 15.34
C VAL A 247 -8.95 21.10 16.53
N THR A 248 -7.99 21.21 17.44
CA THR A 248 -8.09 22.06 18.63
C THR A 248 -6.75 22.72 18.93
N GLY A 249 -6.73 24.03 19.17
CA GLY A 249 -5.51 24.78 19.50
C GLY A 249 -4.42 24.69 18.43
N GLY A 250 -4.76 24.48 17.15
CA GLY A 250 -3.79 24.32 16.07
C GLY A 250 -3.20 22.88 15.95
N VAL A 251 -3.65 21.96 16.80
CA VAL A 251 -3.28 20.54 16.77
C VAL A 251 -4.44 19.74 16.20
N GLY A 252 -4.18 18.93 15.19
CA GLY A 252 -5.13 17.94 14.67
C GLY A 252 -4.89 16.58 15.32
N LEU A 253 -5.94 15.96 15.84
CA LEU A 253 -5.92 14.59 16.34
C LEU A 253 -6.79 13.72 15.43
N VAL A 254 -6.30 12.54 15.10
CA VAL A 254 -6.97 11.62 14.17
C VAL A 254 -7.01 10.22 14.78
N ALA A 255 -8.18 9.58 14.70
CA ALA A 255 -8.37 8.16 15.01
C ALA A 255 -8.81 7.41 13.74
N ARG A 256 -8.34 6.16 13.56
CA ARG A 256 -8.61 5.34 12.39
C ARG A 256 -9.01 3.92 12.78
N LEU A 257 -9.95 3.37 12.04
CA LEU A 257 -10.37 1.99 12.11
C LEU A 257 -10.46 1.45 10.69
N GLY A 258 -9.85 0.29 10.46
CA GLY A 258 -9.93 -0.43 9.19
C GLY A 258 -10.47 -1.84 9.38
N TYR A 259 -11.16 -2.34 8.37
CA TYR A 259 -11.63 -3.72 8.29
C TYR A 259 -11.38 -4.27 6.88
N ALA A 260 -10.81 -5.46 6.80
CA ALA A 260 -10.65 -6.21 5.56
C ALA A 260 -11.26 -7.61 5.71
N THR A 261 -12.11 -8.03 4.78
CA THR A 261 -12.71 -9.38 4.82
C THR A 261 -11.67 -10.48 4.80
N ARG A 262 -10.53 -10.22 4.13
CA ARG A 262 -9.33 -11.06 4.09
C ARG A 262 -8.11 -10.14 4.09
N PRO A 263 -7.30 -10.15 5.15
CA PRO A 263 -6.07 -9.37 5.19
C PRO A 263 -5.05 -9.90 4.16
N ALA A 264 -4.08 -9.06 3.80
CA ALA A 264 -3.03 -9.42 2.83
C ALA A 264 -2.18 -10.61 3.30
N VAL A 265 -1.97 -10.72 4.61
CA VAL A 265 -1.32 -11.87 5.26
C VAL A 265 -2.39 -12.73 5.93
N THR A 266 -2.38 -14.01 5.68
CA THR A 266 -3.45 -14.95 6.06
C THR A 266 -3.74 -14.98 7.57
N ASP A 267 -2.71 -14.79 8.40
CA ASP A 267 -2.84 -14.85 9.87
C ASP A 267 -3.11 -13.47 10.53
N ALA A 268 -3.17 -12.40 9.74
CA ALA A 268 -3.42 -11.07 10.26
C ALA A 268 -4.89 -10.88 10.68
N SER A 269 -5.10 -10.07 11.73
CA SER A 269 -6.43 -9.61 12.11
C SER A 269 -7.12 -8.89 10.95
N ARG A 270 -8.44 -9.10 10.82
CA ARG A 270 -9.28 -8.35 9.87
C ARG A 270 -9.43 -6.88 10.26
N ILE A 271 -9.18 -6.55 11.52
CA ILE A 271 -9.30 -5.21 12.07
C ILE A 271 -7.90 -4.60 12.19
N THR A 272 -7.76 -3.38 11.73
CA THR A 272 -6.61 -2.52 11.94
C THR A 272 -7.02 -1.28 12.69
N LEU A 273 -6.15 -0.77 13.53
CA LEU A 273 -6.36 0.45 14.30
C LEU A 273 -5.27 1.45 13.96
N GLY A 274 -5.54 2.72 14.17
CA GLY A 274 -4.51 3.72 14.00
C GLY A 274 -4.90 5.07 14.55
N GLY A 275 -3.97 5.99 14.49
CA GLY A 275 -4.14 7.35 14.92
C GLY A 275 -3.13 8.27 14.26
N GLY A 276 -3.27 9.55 14.53
CA GLY A 276 -2.30 10.53 14.05
C GLY A 276 -2.42 11.84 14.76
N VAL A 277 -1.33 12.59 14.78
CA VAL A 277 -1.24 13.95 15.28
C VAL A 277 -0.73 14.83 14.16
N VAL A 278 -1.42 15.93 13.91
CA VAL A 278 -1.07 16.91 12.88
C VAL A 278 -0.68 18.22 13.54
N LEU A 279 0.55 18.65 13.30
CA LEU A 279 1.14 19.87 13.84
C LEU A 279 1.53 20.79 12.66
N GLY A 280 0.59 21.61 12.22
CA GLY A 280 0.79 22.46 11.05
C GLY A 280 1.10 21.65 9.77
N ARG A 281 2.38 21.64 9.36
CA ARG A 281 2.86 20.94 8.14
C ARG A 281 3.38 19.53 8.40
N LEU A 282 3.56 19.16 9.65
CA LEU A 282 4.04 17.85 10.06
C LEU A 282 2.88 17.00 10.58
N ALA A 283 2.79 15.76 10.16
CA ALA A 283 1.89 14.76 10.72
C ALA A 283 2.69 13.53 11.13
N MET A 284 2.34 12.99 12.30
CA MET A 284 2.80 11.69 12.79
C MET A 284 1.62 10.75 12.73
N ASP A 285 1.80 9.63 12.09
CA ASP A 285 0.76 8.61 11.90
C ASP A 285 1.21 7.29 12.56
N TYR A 286 0.24 6.55 13.07
CA TYR A 286 0.44 5.24 13.67
C TYR A 286 -0.59 4.25 13.14
N ALA A 287 -0.16 3.00 12.93
CA ALA A 287 -1.04 1.87 12.60
C ALA A 287 -0.67 0.64 13.42
N PHE A 288 -1.68 -0.14 13.77
CA PHE A 288 -1.59 -1.37 14.54
C PHE A 288 -2.38 -2.48 13.86
N GLN A 289 -1.78 -3.67 13.79
CA GLN A 289 -2.45 -4.89 13.35
C GLN A 289 -1.98 -6.07 14.19
N ALA A 290 -2.93 -6.85 14.73
CA ALA A 290 -2.64 -8.07 15.45
C ALA A 290 -2.51 -9.27 14.51
N TYR A 291 -1.74 -10.27 14.93
CA TYR A 291 -1.54 -11.56 14.24
C TYR A 291 -1.84 -12.72 15.19
N GLY A 292 -2.33 -13.82 14.65
CA GLY A 292 -2.73 -15.00 15.43
C GLY A 292 -1.58 -15.97 15.71
N ALA A 293 -1.37 -16.95 14.84
CA ALA A 293 -0.40 -18.04 15.04
C ALA A 293 1.06 -17.59 15.00
N LEU A 294 1.36 -16.55 14.20
CA LEU A 294 2.70 -15.95 14.17
C LEU A 294 3.03 -15.15 15.44
N GLY A 295 2.05 -14.99 16.33
CA GLY A 295 2.16 -14.37 17.65
C GLY A 295 2.57 -12.90 17.60
N GLY A 296 1.79 -12.03 18.25
CA GLY A 296 2.16 -10.64 18.42
C GLY A 296 1.33 -9.66 17.60
N ALA A 297 1.92 -8.50 17.34
CA ALA A 297 1.30 -7.41 16.61
C ALA A 297 2.38 -6.60 15.89
N THR A 298 1.99 -5.94 14.81
CA THR A 298 2.85 -4.95 14.15
C THR A 298 2.45 -3.54 14.54
N HIS A 299 3.45 -2.68 14.60
CA HIS A 299 3.35 -1.28 14.99
C HIS A 299 4.07 -0.45 13.94
N ARG A 300 3.31 0.20 13.06
CA ARG A 300 3.87 1.09 12.04
C ARG A 300 3.82 2.53 12.51
N VAL A 301 4.94 3.22 12.46
CA VAL A 301 5.04 4.66 12.69
C VAL A 301 5.38 5.33 11.38
N GLY A 302 4.71 6.44 11.10
CA GLY A 302 4.94 7.23 9.90
C GLY A 302 5.08 8.72 10.22
N LEU A 303 5.88 9.39 9.42
CA LEU A 303 6.02 10.84 9.40
C LEU A 303 5.66 11.36 8.03
N ARG A 304 4.88 12.44 7.99
CA ARG A 304 4.51 13.12 6.75
C ARG A 304 4.72 14.61 6.91
N TRP A 305 5.36 15.21 5.92
CA TRP A 305 5.59 16.63 5.83
C TRP A 305 5.01 17.21 4.53
N THR A 306 4.20 18.25 4.68
CA THR A 306 3.52 18.95 3.57
C THR A 306 3.70 20.45 3.74
N PRO A 307 4.74 21.06 3.14
CA PRO A 307 5.05 22.49 3.26
C PRO A 307 4.01 23.41 2.62
#